data_920f88927adf67fcbd6e351441b89d04
#
_entry.id   920f88927adf67fcbd6e351441b89d04
#
_cell.length_a   1.000
_cell.length_b   1.000
_cell.length_c   1.000
_cell.angle_alpha   90.00
_cell.angle_beta   90.00
_cell.angle_gamma   90.00
#
_symmetry.space_group_name_H-M   'P 1'
#
loop_
_entity.id
_entity.type
_entity.pdbx_description
1 polymer ?
#
loop_
_entity_poly.entity_id
_entity_poly.type
_entity_poly.pdbx_seq_one_letter_code
_entity_poly.pdbx_strand_id
1 'polypeptide(L)' 'MPIGTVKWFNTTKGYGFIQPDQGGPDVFVHISAVQRAGMPGLNEGQKISYELVADRRTGKS' A
#
# COMPACT_ATOMS: atom_id res chain seq x y z
N MET A 1 -6.02 12.89 -4.63
CA MET A 1 -5.74 11.68 -3.85
C MET A 1 -4.40 11.11 -4.24
N PRO A 2 -3.61 10.70 -3.29
CA PRO A 2 -2.29 10.17 -3.61
C PRO A 2 -2.40 8.80 -4.28
N ILE A 3 -1.79 8.71 -5.44
CA ILE A 3 -1.82 7.49 -6.23
C ILE A 3 -0.41 6.93 -6.28
N GLY A 4 -0.30 5.63 -6.20
CA GLY A 4 0.97 4.95 -6.31
C GLY A 4 0.83 3.64 -7.05
N THR A 5 1.97 3.01 -7.26
CA THR A 5 2.04 1.73 -7.95
C THR A 5 2.60 0.71 -6.97
N VAL A 6 1.94 -0.44 -6.87
CA VAL A 6 2.41 -1.49 -5.98
C VAL A 6 3.73 -2.03 -6.51
N LYS A 7 4.78 -1.93 -5.70
CA LYS A 7 6.08 -2.48 -6.07
C LYS A 7 6.07 -3.99 -5.91
N TRP A 8 5.58 -4.44 -4.79
CA TRP A 8 5.39 -5.86 -4.54
C TRP A 8 4.52 -6.01 -3.30
N PHE A 9 3.91 -7.16 -3.18
CA PHE A 9 3.07 -7.45 -2.03
C PHE A 9 3.13 -8.93 -1.76
N ASN A 10 3.35 -9.30 -0.50
CA ASN A 10 3.42 -10.69 -0.08
C ASN A 10 2.24 -11.00 0.81
N THR A 11 1.25 -11.72 0.28
CA THR A 11 0.05 -12.03 1.05
C THR A 11 0.33 -13.00 2.19
N THR A 12 1.33 -13.85 2.03
CA THR A 12 1.67 -14.80 3.08
C THR A 12 2.25 -14.08 4.29
N LYS A 13 3.16 -13.15 4.06
CA LYS A 13 3.74 -12.38 5.15
C LYS A 13 2.85 -11.22 5.56
N GLY A 14 1.98 -10.78 4.68
CA GLY A 14 0.97 -9.79 4.99
C GLY A 14 1.42 -8.35 4.86
N TYR A 15 2.35 -8.05 3.96
CA TYR A 15 2.76 -6.66 3.78
C TYR A 15 3.41 -6.47 2.41
N GLY A 16 3.59 -5.22 2.05
CA GLY A 16 4.21 -4.86 0.80
C GLY A 16 4.52 -3.38 0.77
N PHE A 17 4.90 -2.91 -0.41
CA PHE A 17 5.28 -1.52 -0.58
C PHE A 17 4.67 -0.94 -1.85
N ILE A 18 4.32 0.32 -1.76
CA ILE A 18 3.76 1.09 -2.87
C ILE A 18 4.73 2.21 -3.18
N GLN A 19 5.02 2.39 -4.45
CA GLN A 19 5.85 3.52 -4.89
C GLN A 19 4.92 4.65 -5.29
N PRO A 20 5.00 5.81 -4.60
CA PRO A 20 4.16 6.94 -4.98
C PRO A 20 4.47 7.39 -6.41
N ASP A 21 3.42 7.68 -7.17
CA ASP A 21 3.62 8.13 -8.55
C ASP A 21 4.34 9.47 -8.60
N GLN A 22 4.18 10.26 -7.56
CA GLN A 22 4.87 11.55 -7.49
C GLN A 22 6.35 11.41 -7.16
N GLY A 23 6.77 10.22 -6.74
CA GLY A 23 8.12 10.01 -6.30
C GLY A 23 8.22 10.06 -4.80
N GLY A 24 9.43 9.89 -4.29
CA GLY A 24 9.65 9.88 -2.85
C GLY A 24 9.78 8.48 -2.31
N PRO A 25 9.82 8.34 -0.98
CA PRO A 25 10.03 7.03 -0.36
C PRO A 25 8.84 6.11 -0.55
N ASP A 26 9.12 4.82 -0.58
CA ASP A 26 8.07 3.81 -0.71
C ASP A 26 7.15 3.86 0.53
N VAL A 27 5.91 3.53 0.30
CA VAL A 27 4.90 3.53 1.36
C VAL A 27 4.65 2.09 1.79
N PHE A 28 4.83 1.82 3.08
CA PHE A 28 4.57 0.51 3.64
C PHE A 28 3.06 0.27 3.72
N VAL A 29 2.64 -0.95 3.39
CA VAL A 29 1.22 -1.31 3.50
C VAL A 29 1.12 -2.70 4.12
N HIS A 30 0.20 -2.83 5.07
CA HIS A 30 -0.06 -4.09 5.74
C HIS A 30 -1.37 -4.67 5.24
N ILE A 31 -1.47 -6.01 5.24
CA ILE A 31 -2.64 -6.67 4.68
C ILE A 31 -3.92 -6.28 5.41
N SER A 32 -3.84 -6.00 6.70
CA SER A 32 -5.04 -5.59 7.43
C SER A 32 -5.62 -4.30 6.86
N ALA A 33 -4.76 -3.39 6.42
CA ALA A 33 -5.24 -2.15 5.82
C ALA A 33 -5.85 -2.42 4.45
N VAL A 34 -5.27 -3.35 3.70
CA VAL A 34 -5.81 -3.72 2.40
C VAL A 34 -7.20 -4.35 2.57
N GLN A 35 -7.35 -5.22 3.54
CA GLN A 35 -8.63 -5.85 3.79
C GLN A 35 -9.66 -4.84 4.28
N ARG A 36 -9.22 -3.89 5.10
CA ARG A 36 -10.12 -2.84 5.57
C ARG A 36 -10.62 -1.99 4.42
N ALA A 37 -9.82 -1.84 3.38
CA ALA A 37 -10.22 -1.11 2.19
C ALA A 37 -11.10 -1.95 1.26
N GLY A 38 -11.40 -3.19 1.64
CA GLY A 38 -12.28 -4.03 0.84
C GLY A 38 -11.60 -4.82 -0.24
N MET A 39 -10.28 -4.97 -0.17
CA MET A 39 -9.54 -5.68 -1.20
C MET A 39 -8.92 -6.95 -0.64
N PRO A 40 -8.86 -8.02 -1.46
CA PRO A 40 -8.27 -9.28 -0.99
C PRO A 40 -6.75 -9.24 -0.93
N GLY A 41 -6.13 -8.34 -1.65
CA GLY A 41 -4.68 -8.22 -1.71
C GLY A 41 -4.31 -7.25 -2.80
N LEU A 42 -3.01 -7.17 -3.06
CA LEU A 42 -2.51 -6.25 -4.08
C LEU A 42 -1.60 -7.03 -5.02
N ASN A 43 -1.57 -6.59 -6.28
CA ASN A 43 -0.72 -7.20 -7.29
C ASN A 43 0.38 -6.24 -7.68
N GLU A 44 1.53 -6.80 -8.01
CA GLU A 44 2.66 -6.00 -8.46
C GLU A 44 2.26 -5.19 -9.69
N GLY A 45 2.59 -3.90 -9.67
CA GLY A 45 2.25 -3.02 -10.79
C GLY A 45 0.86 -2.42 -10.73
N GLN A 46 0.08 -2.80 -9.74
CA GLN A 46 -1.28 -2.30 -9.63
C GLN A 46 -1.28 -0.85 -9.18
N LYS A 47 -2.12 -0.03 -9.82
CA LYS A 47 -2.29 1.36 -9.39
C LYS A 47 -3.30 1.42 -8.26
N ILE A 48 -3.03 2.22 -7.26
CA ILE A 48 -3.90 2.29 -6.11
C ILE A 48 -3.76 3.64 -5.42
N SER A 49 -4.86 4.09 -4.83
CA SER A 49 -4.80 5.24 -3.94
C SER A 49 -4.27 4.75 -2.61
N TYR A 50 -3.01 5.01 -2.33
CA TYR A 50 -2.41 4.43 -1.15
C TYR A 50 -2.89 5.06 0.14
N GLU A 51 -3.62 6.14 0.03
CA GLU A 51 -4.25 6.70 1.21
C GLU A 51 -5.22 5.71 1.86
N LEU A 52 -5.80 4.83 1.04
CA LEU A 52 -6.76 3.85 1.56
C LEU A 52 -6.08 2.72 2.30
N VAL A 53 -4.84 2.39 1.94
CA VAL A 53 -4.17 1.20 2.47
C VAL A 53 -2.94 1.52 3.30
N ALA A 54 -2.50 2.76 3.34
CA ALA A 54 -1.33 3.12 4.13
C ALA A 54 -1.65 3.00 5.61
N ASP A 55 -0.64 2.59 6.38
CA ASP A 55 -0.81 2.49 7.81
C ASP A 55 -0.57 3.85 8.42
N ARG A 56 -1.63 4.50 8.82
CA ARG A 56 -1.51 5.86 9.30
C ARG A 56 -0.82 5.96 10.63
N ARG A 57 -0.85 4.89 11.41
CA ARG A 57 -0.19 4.94 12.70
C ARG A 57 1.30 5.05 12.56
N THR A 58 1.87 4.36 11.59
CA THR A 58 3.30 4.47 11.39
C THR A 58 3.66 5.77 10.71
N GLY A 59 2.78 6.28 9.89
CA GLY A 59 3.08 7.49 9.17
C GLY A 59 2.93 8.71 9.98
N LYS A 60 2.25 8.61 11.12
CA LYS A 60 2.00 9.80 11.78
C LYS A 60 3.21 10.30 12.48
N SER A 61 3.95 9.55 12.95
CA SER A 61 5.14 10.07 13.61
C SER A 61 5.19 11.49 13.80
#